data_4c6dc4c9b00105ddfa8ded15bc7aa1b4
#
_entry.id   4c6dc4c9b00105ddfa8ded15bc7aa1b4
#
_cell.length_a   1.000
_cell.length_b   1.000
_cell.length_c   1.000
_cell.angle_alpha   90.00
_cell.angle_beta   90.00
_cell.angle_gamma   90.00
#
_symmetry.space_group_name_H-M   'P 1'
#
loop_
_entity.id
_entity.type
_entity.pdbx_description
1 polymer ?
#
loop_
_entity_poly.entity_id
_entity_poly.type
_entity_poly.pdbx_seq_one_letter_code
_entity_poly.pdbx_strand_id
1 'polypeptide(L)'
;MEEAMRKKRLIVIFLAVLIFLSGILYLLWLPQKQDVEEGYYTRVQTQKELEQTYTLKGQYEVCSLQIEEKDTPWKQHEIWYPKELETNAQVYPLVVMANGSWSKASQYRPLFDHLASWGFVVVGNEDAGSSNGASSAASLDLLLRLNADESSIFYQKIDLKNIGISGHSQGGIGAFNAVTSQENGKRYQALYAASAPQPFWTEKLDWAHDLSRLTIPCFLTAGTGIKDGLIIPLEALTENYEKIQGVPKVMARRKNTDHGEMLSYADGYMTAWFCYWLKGDTEAGRVFLGADAEILTNENWQDVKKNT
;
A
#
# COMPACT_ATOMS: atom_id res chain seq x y z
N MET A 1 0.74 -27.42 53.45
CA MET A 1 1.96 -27.32 52.61
C MET A 1 1.62 -27.35 51.11
N GLU A 2 0.76 -28.25 50.68
CA GLU A 2 0.36 -28.44 49.26
C GLU A 2 -0.41 -27.25 48.70
N GLU A 3 -1.35 -26.67 49.46
CA GLU A 3 -2.12 -25.49 49.06
C GLU A 3 -1.24 -24.24 48.88
N ALA A 4 -0.24 -24.05 49.73
CA ALA A 4 0.72 -22.97 49.61
C ALA A 4 1.62 -23.10 48.36
N MET A 5 2.01 -24.33 48.01
CA MET A 5 2.76 -24.62 46.79
C MET A 5 1.91 -24.42 45.55
N ARG A 6 0.63 -24.78 45.58
CA ARG A 6 -0.32 -24.54 44.48
C ARG A 6 -0.53 -23.04 44.22
N LYS A 7 -0.72 -22.25 45.28
CA LYS A 7 -0.82 -20.79 45.18
C LYS A 7 0.46 -20.16 44.60
N LYS A 8 1.65 -20.60 45.03
CA LYS A 8 2.92 -20.13 44.47
C LYS A 8 3.04 -20.45 42.97
N ARG A 9 2.68 -21.67 42.53
CA ARG A 9 2.69 -22.06 41.11
C ARG A 9 1.73 -21.19 40.28
N LEU A 10 0.53 -20.93 40.76
CA LEU A 10 -0.44 -20.06 40.08
C LEU A 10 0.07 -18.61 39.93
N ILE A 11 0.72 -18.06 40.95
CA ILE A 11 1.33 -16.75 40.91
C ILE A 11 2.46 -16.70 39.88
N VAL A 12 3.32 -17.72 39.85
CA VAL A 12 4.42 -17.80 38.87
C VAL A 12 3.88 -17.87 37.41
N ILE A 13 2.85 -18.70 37.20
CA ILE A 13 2.20 -18.80 35.87
C ILE A 13 1.56 -17.46 35.48
N PHE A 14 0.87 -16.80 36.39
CA PHE A 14 0.24 -15.50 36.15
C PHE A 14 1.29 -14.43 35.82
N LEU A 15 2.41 -14.37 36.54
CA LEU A 15 3.51 -13.46 36.26
C LEU A 15 4.18 -13.76 34.91
N ALA A 16 4.37 -15.04 34.56
CA ALA A 16 4.92 -15.43 33.27
C ALA A 16 3.99 -15.03 32.12
N VAL A 17 2.68 -15.19 32.28
CA VAL A 17 1.67 -14.73 31.28
C VAL A 17 1.68 -13.20 31.17
N LEU A 18 1.77 -12.47 32.29
CA LEU A 18 1.88 -11.01 32.28
C LEU A 18 3.15 -10.52 31.57
N ILE A 19 4.29 -11.13 31.81
CA ILE A 19 5.56 -10.81 31.16
C ILE A 19 5.46 -11.12 29.66
N PHE A 20 4.88 -12.25 29.30
CA PHE A 20 4.67 -12.62 27.90
C PHE A 20 3.74 -11.64 27.18
N LEU A 21 2.62 -11.27 27.79
CA LEU A 21 1.68 -10.29 27.24
C LEU A 21 2.30 -8.89 27.14
N SER A 22 3.09 -8.47 28.15
CA SER A 22 3.80 -7.19 28.10
C SER A 22 4.91 -7.19 27.05
N GLY A 23 5.57 -8.32 26.82
CA GLY A 23 6.53 -8.51 25.73
C GLY A 23 5.87 -8.41 24.35
N ILE A 24 4.71 -9.02 24.15
CA ILE A 24 3.92 -8.89 22.92
C ILE A 24 3.48 -7.43 22.73
N LEU A 25 2.93 -6.79 23.76
CA LEU A 25 2.53 -5.38 23.72
C LEU A 25 3.72 -4.47 23.40
N TYR A 26 4.89 -4.75 23.98
CA TYR A 26 6.12 -4.00 23.69
C TYR A 26 6.56 -4.18 22.23
N LEU A 27 6.53 -5.43 21.69
CA LEU A 27 6.85 -5.70 20.29
C LEU A 27 5.87 -5.02 19.33
N LEU A 28 4.58 -4.96 19.68
CA LEU A 28 3.55 -4.27 18.91
C LEU A 28 3.72 -2.73 19.00
N TRP A 29 4.26 -2.24 20.12
CA TRP A 29 4.44 -0.81 20.37
C TRP A 29 5.80 -0.27 19.93
N LEU A 30 6.77 -1.14 19.59
CA LEU A 30 8.02 -0.67 18.99
C LEU A 30 7.68 0.09 17.71
N PRO A 31 8.08 1.38 17.63
CA PRO A 31 7.87 2.15 16.41
C PRO A 31 8.48 1.38 15.25
N GLN A 32 7.64 1.03 14.28
CA GLN A 32 8.13 0.40 13.07
C GLN A 32 8.89 1.48 12.30
N LYS A 33 10.10 1.18 11.89
CA LYS A 33 10.80 1.99 10.92
C LYS A 33 9.99 1.82 9.61
N GLN A 34 9.08 2.76 9.36
CA GLN A 34 8.29 2.80 8.12
C GLN A 34 9.02 3.62 7.04
N ASP A 35 10.24 4.05 7.32
CA ASP A 35 11.08 4.70 6.33
C ASP A 35 11.50 3.67 5.28
N VAL A 36 11.15 3.93 4.04
CA VAL A 36 11.66 3.14 2.91
C VAL A 36 13.09 3.59 2.65
N GLU A 37 14.03 2.65 2.69
CA GLU A 37 15.46 2.97 2.52
C GLU A 37 15.80 3.25 1.06
N GLU A 38 16.67 4.24 0.84
CA GLU A 38 17.21 4.52 -0.49
C GLU A 38 17.85 3.27 -1.12
N GLY A 39 17.59 3.05 -2.41
CA GLY A 39 18.12 1.92 -3.15
C GLY A 39 17.63 0.53 -2.67
N TYR A 40 16.51 0.44 -1.92
CA TYR A 40 15.95 -0.84 -1.45
C TYR A 40 15.76 -1.84 -2.59
N TYR A 41 15.37 -1.40 -3.78
CA TYR A 41 15.11 -2.21 -4.96
C TYR A 41 16.34 -3.02 -5.42
N THR A 42 17.56 -2.63 -5.05
CA THR A 42 18.79 -3.41 -5.33
C THR A 42 19.05 -4.51 -4.31
N ARG A 43 18.35 -4.49 -3.17
CA ARG A 43 18.53 -5.43 -2.05
C ARG A 43 17.40 -6.42 -1.91
N VAL A 44 16.25 -6.15 -2.52
CA VAL A 44 15.11 -7.06 -2.52
C VAL A 44 15.45 -8.34 -3.30
N GLN A 45 15.32 -9.47 -2.63
CA GLN A 45 15.56 -10.77 -3.26
C GLN A 45 14.34 -11.16 -4.10
N THR A 46 14.55 -11.31 -5.38
CA THR A 46 13.55 -11.73 -6.36
C THR A 46 13.80 -13.16 -6.82
N GLN A 47 12.75 -13.89 -7.18
CA GLN A 47 12.84 -15.30 -7.61
C GLN A 47 12.39 -15.51 -9.05
N LYS A 48 11.78 -14.51 -9.67
CA LYS A 48 11.23 -14.59 -11.01
C LYS A 48 11.59 -13.34 -11.82
N GLU A 49 11.55 -13.50 -13.13
CA GLU A 49 11.98 -12.46 -14.08
C GLU A 49 11.12 -11.20 -14.01
N LEU A 50 9.80 -11.34 -13.98
CA LEU A 50 8.92 -10.18 -13.91
C LEU A 50 8.98 -9.52 -12.52
N GLU A 51 9.06 -10.31 -11.44
CA GLU A 51 9.31 -9.74 -10.10
C GLU A 51 10.59 -8.90 -10.12
N GLN A 52 11.68 -9.40 -10.71
CA GLN A 52 12.94 -8.67 -10.80
C GLN A 52 12.80 -7.41 -11.65
N THR A 53 12.20 -7.53 -12.81
CA THR A 53 12.00 -6.41 -13.75
C THR A 53 11.30 -5.26 -13.09
N TYR A 54 10.15 -5.50 -12.47
CA TYR A 54 9.34 -4.45 -11.86
C TYR A 54 9.82 -4.01 -10.45
N THR A 55 10.76 -4.74 -9.85
CA THR A 55 11.45 -4.31 -8.62
C THR A 55 12.57 -3.31 -8.92
N LEU A 56 13.23 -3.41 -10.07
CA LEU A 56 14.25 -2.44 -10.45
C LEU A 56 13.64 -1.11 -10.88
N LYS A 57 14.43 -0.04 -10.84
CA LYS A 57 13.99 1.28 -11.34
C LYS A 57 13.62 1.21 -12.81
N GLY A 58 12.58 1.94 -13.18
CA GLY A 58 12.17 2.17 -14.56
C GLY A 58 13.13 3.11 -15.30
N GLN A 59 12.74 3.49 -16.51
CA GLN A 59 13.62 4.21 -17.44
C GLN A 59 13.63 5.73 -17.28
N TYR A 60 12.70 6.32 -16.49
CA TYR A 60 12.58 7.77 -16.41
C TYR A 60 13.48 8.37 -15.33
N GLU A 61 14.13 9.50 -15.65
CA GLU A 61 14.63 10.39 -14.60
C GLU A 61 13.45 10.97 -13.82
N VAL A 62 13.63 11.18 -12.54
CA VAL A 62 12.57 11.59 -11.62
C VAL A 62 12.82 12.98 -11.06
N CYS A 63 11.78 13.79 -11.04
CA CYS A 63 11.71 15.06 -10.33
C CYS A 63 10.66 14.98 -9.22
N SER A 64 10.78 15.85 -8.23
CA SER A 64 9.80 15.98 -7.16
C SER A 64 9.56 17.44 -6.80
N LEU A 65 8.37 17.71 -6.29
CA LEU A 65 8.04 18.98 -5.68
C LEU A 65 7.13 18.79 -4.46
N GLN A 66 7.13 19.80 -3.60
CA GLN A 66 6.29 19.85 -2.42
C GLN A 66 5.32 21.03 -2.53
N ILE A 67 4.07 20.79 -2.15
CA ILE A 67 3.04 21.83 -2.09
C ILE A 67 2.51 21.92 -0.67
N GLU A 68 2.72 23.07 -0.03
CA GLU A 68 2.23 23.31 1.32
C GLU A 68 0.75 23.65 1.33
N GLU A 69 -0.01 23.04 2.25
CA GLU A 69 -1.39 23.35 2.62
C GLU A 69 -1.50 23.43 4.14
N LYS A 70 -0.84 24.42 4.74
CA LYS A 70 -0.59 24.55 6.22
C LYS A 70 -1.86 24.48 7.05
N ASP A 71 -2.98 24.95 6.51
CA ASP A 71 -4.28 25.03 7.22
C ASP A 71 -5.07 23.72 7.18
N THR A 72 -4.50 22.66 6.57
CA THR A 72 -5.11 21.33 6.50
C THR A 72 -4.45 20.35 7.48
N PRO A 73 -5.13 19.26 7.89
CA PRO A 73 -4.51 18.22 8.71
C PRO A 73 -3.28 17.57 8.04
N TRP A 74 -3.28 17.48 6.73
CA TRP A 74 -2.17 16.89 5.92
C TRP A 74 -1.05 17.85 5.59
N LYS A 75 -1.21 19.16 5.81
CA LYS A 75 -0.19 20.24 5.80
C LYS A 75 0.64 20.39 4.52
N GLN A 76 1.01 19.32 3.87
CA GLN A 76 1.88 19.30 2.70
C GLN A 76 1.59 18.07 1.85
N HIS A 77 1.76 18.23 0.54
CA HIS A 77 1.78 17.14 -0.43
C HIS A 77 3.19 16.96 -1.00
N GLU A 78 3.59 15.70 -1.15
CA GLU A 78 4.78 15.27 -1.88
C GLU A 78 4.33 14.78 -3.27
N ILE A 79 4.88 15.33 -4.36
CA ILE A 79 4.56 14.93 -5.73
C ILE A 79 5.86 14.52 -6.41
N TRP A 80 5.88 13.33 -7.01
CA TRP A 80 7.02 12.77 -7.73
C TRP A 80 6.57 12.42 -9.15
N TYR A 81 7.40 12.70 -10.17
CA TYR A 81 7.00 12.58 -11.56
C TYR A 81 8.19 12.38 -12.50
N PRO A 82 7.99 11.76 -13.69
CA PRO A 82 8.99 11.70 -14.74
C PRO A 82 9.41 13.10 -15.17
N LYS A 83 10.71 13.38 -15.21
CA LYS A 83 11.28 14.70 -15.57
C LYS A 83 10.81 15.19 -16.94
N GLU A 84 10.61 14.25 -17.86
CA GLU A 84 10.12 14.54 -19.21
C GLU A 84 8.72 15.17 -19.23
N LEU A 85 7.94 15.06 -18.15
CA LEU A 85 6.64 15.71 -18.01
C LEU A 85 6.77 17.23 -18.21
N GLU A 86 7.88 17.85 -17.79
CA GLU A 86 8.07 19.30 -17.91
C GLU A 86 8.23 19.76 -19.36
N THR A 87 8.68 18.89 -20.26
CA THR A 87 9.10 19.27 -21.62
C THR A 87 8.30 18.65 -22.75
N ASN A 88 7.62 17.51 -22.53
CA ASN A 88 6.86 16.82 -23.56
C ASN A 88 5.35 17.05 -23.43
N ALA A 89 4.56 16.58 -24.41
CA ALA A 89 3.09 16.67 -24.40
C ALA A 89 2.41 15.37 -23.93
N GLN A 90 3.18 14.40 -23.43
CA GLN A 90 2.66 13.12 -22.96
C GLN A 90 1.83 13.31 -21.67
N VAL A 91 0.79 12.52 -21.51
CA VAL A 91 0.05 12.39 -20.25
C VAL A 91 0.51 11.17 -19.48
N TYR A 92 0.52 11.27 -18.16
CA TYR A 92 1.04 10.26 -17.27
C TYR A 92 -0.05 9.78 -16.31
N PRO A 93 -0.20 8.46 -16.09
CA PRO A 93 -1.10 7.94 -15.08
C PRO A 93 -0.67 8.39 -13.68
N LEU A 94 -1.66 8.52 -12.79
CA LEU A 94 -1.48 8.99 -11.41
C LEU A 94 -1.62 7.83 -10.43
N VAL A 95 -0.75 7.78 -9.42
CA VAL A 95 -0.90 6.92 -8.25
C VAL A 95 -0.96 7.78 -6.99
N VAL A 96 -2.04 7.64 -6.23
CA VAL A 96 -2.20 8.26 -4.91
C VAL A 96 -1.74 7.28 -3.84
N MET A 97 -0.93 7.75 -2.88
CA MET A 97 -0.39 6.93 -1.80
C MET A 97 -1.02 7.31 -0.46
N ALA A 98 -1.74 6.39 0.16
CA ALA A 98 -2.32 6.55 1.48
C ALA A 98 -1.34 6.07 2.58
N ASN A 99 -1.10 6.90 3.58
CA ASN A 99 -0.09 6.64 4.61
C ASN A 99 -0.53 5.58 5.63
N GLY A 100 0.43 4.81 6.16
CA GLY A 100 0.23 4.00 7.36
C GLY A 100 0.08 4.86 8.61
N SER A 101 -0.31 4.24 9.74
CA SER A 101 -0.42 4.93 11.04
C SER A 101 0.88 5.63 11.41
N TRP A 102 0.79 6.89 11.80
CA TRP A 102 1.91 7.73 12.24
C TRP A 102 2.97 7.99 11.15
N SER A 103 2.73 7.57 9.92
CA SER A 103 3.64 7.74 8.80
C SER A 103 3.21 8.88 7.91
N LYS A 104 4.15 9.39 7.16
CA LYS A 104 4.02 10.54 6.28
C LYS A 104 4.56 10.21 4.90
N ALA A 105 4.09 10.88 3.86
CA ALA A 105 4.59 10.70 2.50
C ALA A 105 6.11 10.91 2.42
N SER A 106 6.67 11.85 3.18
CA SER A 106 8.11 12.10 3.25
C SER A 106 8.96 10.90 3.71
N GLN A 107 8.36 9.90 4.35
CA GLN A 107 9.01 8.65 4.73
C GLN A 107 9.01 7.59 3.62
N TYR A 108 8.23 7.80 2.56
CA TYR A 108 8.08 6.89 1.41
C TYR A 108 8.76 7.38 0.14
N ARG A 109 9.56 8.44 0.20
CA ARG A 109 10.22 9.07 -0.97
C ARG A 109 10.88 8.07 -1.92
N PRO A 110 11.67 7.07 -1.47
CA PRO A 110 12.27 6.09 -2.38
C PRO A 110 11.24 5.25 -3.15
N LEU A 111 10.06 4.97 -2.54
CA LEU A 111 8.97 4.26 -3.20
C LEU A 111 8.28 5.15 -4.24
N PHE A 112 8.12 6.45 -3.94
CA PHE A 112 7.57 7.42 -4.89
C PHE A 112 8.51 7.62 -6.08
N ASP A 113 9.81 7.76 -5.81
CA ASP A 113 10.87 7.82 -6.83
C ASP A 113 10.86 6.56 -7.73
N HIS A 114 10.71 5.39 -7.13
CA HIS A 114 10.62 4.13 -7.87
C HIS A 114 9.41 4.13 -8.82
N LEU A 115 8.20 4.36 -8.32
CA LEU A 115 7.00 4.41 -9.16
C LEU A 115 7.07 5.50 -10.23
N ALA A 116 7.60 6.68 -9.91
CA ALA A 116 7.78 7.76 -10.89
C ALA A 116 8.79 7.36 -11.99
N SER A 117 9.83 6.60 -11.64
CA SER A 117 10.77 6.06 -12.64
C SER A 117 10.11 5.11 -13.65
N TRP A 118 8.98 4.52 -13.29
CA TRP A 118 8.13 3.71 -14.16
C TRP A 118 7.12 4.52 -14.97
N GLY A 119 7.16 5.86 -14.88
CA GLY A 119 6.33 6.74 -15.68
C GLY A 119 4.97 7.05 -15.05
N PHE A 120 4.88 7.05 -13.73
CA PHE A 120 3.71 7.54 -12.99
C PHE A 120 3.95 8.94 -12.43
N VAL A 121 2.91 9.73 -12.32
CA VAL A 121 2.87 10.81 -11.33
C VAL A 121 2.42 10.18 -10.01
N VAL A 122 3.14 10.44 -8.93
CA VAL A 122 2.85 9.86 -7.61
C VAL A 122 2.61 11.00 -6.63
N VAL A 123 1.56 10.92 -5.84
CA VAL A 123 1.24 11.92 -4.82
C VAL A 123 0.90 11.29 -3.49
N GLY A 124 1.42 11.84 -2.43
CA GLY A 124 1.04 11.58 -1.05
C GLY A 124 1.05 12.86 -0.22
N ASN A 125 0.74 12.78 1.05
CA ASN A 125 0.70 13.93 1.95
C ASN A 125 1.24 13.59 3.35
N GLU A 126 1.31 14.59 4.23
CA GLU A 126 1.87 14.44 5.58
C GLU A 126 0.81 14.04 6.65
N ASP A 127 -0.36 13.55 6.23
CA ASP A 127 -1.39 13.06 7.16
C ASP A 127 -0.95 11.74 7.82
N ALA A 128 -0.92 11.72 9.13
CA ALA A 128 -0.59 10.52 9.90
C ALA A 128 -1.85 9.68 10.26
N GLY A 129 -3.03 10.07 9.78
CA GLY A 129 -4.33 9.49 10.12
C GLY A 129 -5.22 9.22 8.91
N SER A 130 -4.74 8.50 7.90
CA SER A 130 -5.35 8.38 6.57
C SER A 130 -6.57 7.45 6.47
N SER A 131 -6.98 6.74 7.55
CA SER A 131 -7.94 5.62 7.50
C SER A 131 -9.29 5.94 6.85
N ASN A 132 -9.78 7.17 6.95
CA ASN A 132 -11.07 7.57 6.35
C ASN A 132 -11.01 7.92 4.86
N GLY A 133 -9.80 7.93 4.25
CA GLY A 133 -9.57 8.24 2.84
C GLY A 133 -9.62 9.74 2.49
N ALA A 134 -9.92 10.63 3.45
CA ALA A 134 -10.10 12.06 3.16
C ALA A 134 -8.81 12.75 2.68
N SER A 135 -7.67 12.42 3.28
CA SER A 135 -6.38 12.97 2.86
C SER A 135 -5.94 12.46 1.48
N SER A 136 -6.26 11.21 1.13
CA SER A 136 -6.04 10.67 -0.21
C SER A 136 -6.94 11.35 -1.25
N ALA A 137 -8.21 11.62 -0.89
CA ALA A 137 -9.12 12.39 -1.73
C ALA A 137 -8.61 13.81 -1.97
N ALA A 138 -8.08 14.48 -0.93
CA ALA A 138 -7.49 15.81 -1.06
C ALA A 138 -6.25 15.81 -1.97
N SER A 139 -5.38 14.77 -1.88
CA SER A 139 -4.24 14.61 -2.79
C SER A 139 -4.68 14.45 -4.25
N LEU A 140 -5.73 13.67 -4.49
CA LEU A 140 -6.31 13.55 -5.83
C LEU A 140 -6.88 14.89 -6.31
N ASP A 141 -7.66 15.59 -5.50
CA ASP A 141 -8.24 16.88 -5.87
C ASP A 141 -7.17 17.94 -6.15
N LEU A 142 -6.06 17.93 -5.41
CA LEU A 142 -4.91 18.79 -5.73
C LEU A 142 -4.40 18.54 -7.16
N LEU A 143 -4.14 17.27 -7.52
CA LEU A 143 -3.65 16.95 -8.87
C LEU A 143 -4.68 17.25 -9.96
N LEU A 144 -5.97 17.11 -9.68
CA LEU A 144 -7.03 17.53 -10.60
C LEU A 144 -7.02 19.05 -10.84
N ARG A 145 -6.83 19.85 -9.78
CA ARG A 145 -6.70 21.31 -9.88
C ARG A 145 -5.45 21.70 -10.67
N LEU A 146 -4.29 21.11 -10.35
CA LEU A 146 -3.02 21.37 -11.05
C LEU A 146 -3.10 20.98 -12.52
N ASN A 147 -3.80 19.90 -12.85
CA ASN A 147 -4.00 19.50 -14.26
C ASN A 147 -4.91 20.45 -15.04
N ALA A 148 -5.74 21.23 -14.38
CA ALA A 148 -6.62 22.23 -14.98
C ALA A 148 -6.02 23.65 -15.01
N ASP A 149 -4.96 23.92 -14.26
CA ASP A 149 -4.32 25.22 -14.12
C ASP A 149 -3.25 25.43 -15.20
N GLU A 150 -3.46 26.38 -16.11
CA GLU A 150 -2.53 26.72 -17.20
C GLU A 150 -1.13 27.15 -16.71
N SER A 151 -1.02 27.64 -15.49
CA SER A 151 0.25 28.03 -14.89
C SER A 151 1.04 26.85 -14.27
N SER A 152 0.42 25.68 -14.15
CA SER A 152 1.02 24.50 -13.56
C SER A 152 1.85 23.71 -14.56
N ILE A 153 2.97 23.13 -14.09
CA ILE A 153 3.74 22.16 -14.90
C ILE A 153 2.91 20.90 -15.23
N PHE A 154 1.85 20.62 -14.44
CA PHE A 154 0.94 19.49 -14.64
C PHE A 154 -0.22 19.81 -15.57
N TYR A 155 -0.32 21.02 -16.13
CA TYR A 155 -1.42 21.39 -17.01
C TYR A 155 -1.59 20.40 -18.17
N GLN A 156 -2.74 19.70 -18.18
CA GLN A 156 -3.08 18.66 -19.16
C GLN A 156 -2.03 17.52 -19.27
N LYS A 157 -1.33 17.20 -18.16
CA LYS A 157 -0.29 16.16 -18.12
C LYS A 157 -0.69 14.91 -17.34
N ILE A 158 -1.80 14.96 -16.60
CA ILE A 158 -2.32 13.83 -15.85
C ILE A 158 -3.32 13.05 -16.70
N ASP A 159 -3.12 11.73 -16.82
CA ASP A 159 -4.11 10.86 -17.44
C ASP A 159 -5.27 10.61 -16.46
N LEU A 160 -6.30 11.41 -16.59
CA LEU A 160 -7.49 11.37 -15.73
C LEU A 160 -8.34 10.09 -15.86
N LYS A 161 -8.02 9.22 -16.83
CA LYS A 161 -8.68 7.93 -17.03
C LYS A 161 -7.92 6.78 -16.35
N ASN A 162 -6.68 7.02 -15.94
CA ASN A 162 -5.78 6.02 -15.41
C ASN A 162 -5.19 6.47 -14.06
N ILE A 163 -6.01 6.38 -13.01
CA ILE A 163 -5.67 6.80 -11.64
C ILE A 163 -5.73 5.58 -10.72
N GLY A 164 -4.63 5.29 -10.06
CA GLY A 164 -4.52 4.23 -9.05
C GLY A 164 -4.42 4.77 -7.63
N ILE A 165 -4.67 3.90 -6.68
CA ILE A 165 -4.45 4.16 -5.26
C ILE A 165 -3.71 3.01 -4.60
N SER A 166 -2.73 3.35 -3.79
CA SER A 166 -1.98 2.40 -2.96
C SER A 166 -2.05 2.79 -1.49
N GLY A 167 -2.00 1.81 -0.61
CA GLY A 167 -1.89 2.06 0.83
C GLY A 167 -1.32 0.87 1.59
N HIS A 168 -0.60 1.18 2.67
CA HIS A 168 -0.02 0.19 3.57
C HIS A 168 -0.60 0.35 4.96
N SER A 169 -0.88 -0.75 5.66
CA SER A 169 -1.39 -0.72 7.03
C SER A 169 -2.70 0.09 7.13
N GLN A 170 -2.80 1.08 8.01
CA GLN A 170 -3.92 2.03 8.05
C GLN A 170 -4.22 2.63 6.67
N GLY A 171 -3.17 2.90 5.88
CA GLY A 171 -3.32 3.41 4.50
C GLY A 171 -4.03 2.42 3.57
N GLY A 172 -3.96 1.11 3.82
CA GLY A 172 -4.78 0.13 3.11
C GLY A 172 -6.28 0.35 3.35
N ILE A 173 -6.67 0.61 4.59
CA ILE A 173 -8.05 1.00 4.94
C ILE A 173 -8.40 2.36 4.31
N GLY A 174 -7.45 3.32 4.36
CA GLY A 174 -7.59 4.61 3.71
C GLY A 174 -7.80 4.51 2.21
N ALA A 175 -7.10 3.60 1.53
CA ALA A 175 -7.28 3.33 0.12
C ALA A 175 -8.68 2.75 -0.18
N PHE A 176 -9.17 1.82 0.63
CA PHE A 176 -10.55 1.32 0.51
C PHE A 176 -11.56 2.46 0.64
N ASN A 177 -11.44 3.29 1.67
CA ASN A 177 -12.35 4.39 1.92
C ASN A 177 -12.23 5.53 0.90
N ALA A 178 -11.04 5.80 0.36
CA ALA A 178 -10.88 6.77 -0.73
C ALA A 178 -11.69 6.37 -1.97
N VAL A 179 -11.75 5.07 -2.28
CA VAL A 179 -12.54 4.56 -3.41
C VAL A 179 -14.04 4.53 -3.09
N THR A 180 -14.42 4.04 -1.89
CA THR A 180 -15.81 3.66 -1.59
C THR A 180 -16.62 4.76 -0.91
N SER A 181 -15.97 5.72 -0.28
CA SER A 181 -16.61 6.68 0.63
C SER A 181 -16.33 8.14 0.31
N GLN A 182 -15.34 8.44 -0.55
CA GLN A 182 -15.03 9.80 -0.95
C GLN A 182 -15.72 10.17 -2.29
N GLU A 183 -16.06 11.44 -2.48
CA GLU A 183 -16.80 11.93 -3.66
C GLU A 183 -16.05 11.66 -4.98
N ASN A 184 -14.72 11.85 -4.96
CA ASN A 184 -13.86 11.61 -6.12
C ASN A 184 -13.42 10.15 -6.28
N GLY A 185 -13.88 9.23 -5.42
CA GLY A 185 -13.49 7.82 -5.39
C GLY A 185 -13.74 7.06 -6.70
N LYS A 186 -14.80 7.44 -7.44
CA LYS A 186 -15.12 6.86 -8.76
C LYS A 186 -14.06 7.10 -9.86
N ARG A 187 -13.07 7.94 -9.59
CA ARG A 187 -11.97 8.22 -10.53
C ARG A 187 -10.86 7.17 -10.49
N TYR A 188 -10.77 6.40 -9.42
CA TYR A 188 -9.77 5.33 -9.32
C TYR A 188 -10.11 4.16 -10.25
N GLN A 189 -9.07 3.55 -10.85
CA GLN A 189 -9.16 2.44 -11.79
C GLN A 189 -8.46 1.17 -11.31
N ALA A 190 -7.56 1.28 -10.33
CA ALA A 190 -6.88 0.14 -9.72
C ALA A 190 -6.50 0.46 -8.27
N LEU A 191 -6.55 -0.56 -7.41
CA LEU A 191 -6.22 -0.47 -6.00
C LEU A 191 -5.17 -1.52 -5.64
N TYR A 192 -4.17 -1.10 -4.87
CA TYR A 192 -3.25 -1.98 -4.17
C TYR A 192 -3.30 -1.70 -2.66
N ALA A 193 -3.45 -2.74 -1.85
CA ALA A 193 -3.43 -2.62 -0.39
C ALA A 193 -2.50 -3.66 0.22
N ALA A 194 -1.46 -3.19 0.91
CA ALA A 194 -0.53 -4.02 1.65
C ALA A 194 -0.84 -4.00 3.14
N SER A 195 -0.94 -5.17 3.75
CA SER A 195 -1.05 -5.35 5.21
C SER A 195 -2.18 -4.54 5.85
N ALA A 196 -3.31 -4.39 5.15
CA ALA A 196 -4.50 -3.69 5.64
C ALA A 196 -5.08 -4.44 6.86
N PRO A 197 -5.22 -3.79 8.05
CA PRO A 197 -5.57 -4.46 9.28
C PRO A 197 -6.91 -5.19 9.25
N GLN A 198 -6.95 -6.34 9.96
CA GLN A 198 -8.15 -7.15 10.15
C GLN A 198 -9.26 -6.44 10.95
N PRO A 199 -10.52 -6.92 10.90
CA PRO A 199 -11.67 -6.32 11.60
C PRO A 199 -11.44 -6.05 13.08
N PHE A 200 -10.76 -6.95 13.79
CA PHE A 200 -10.43 -6.76 15.21
C PHE A 200 -9.73 -5.43 15.51
N TRP A 201 -8.81 -5.00 14.64
CA TRP A 201 -8.11 -3.72 14.79
C TRP A 201 -8.94 -2.55 14.28
N THR A 202 -9.60 -2.70 13.12
CA THR A 202 -10.36 -1.62 12.52
C THR A 202 -11.59 -1.23 13.35
N GLU A 203 -12.25 -2.19 14.00
CA GLU A 203 -13.34 -1.92 14.94
C GLU A 203 -12.86 -1.18 16.19
N LYS A 204 -11.73 -1.61 16.79
CA LYS A 204 -11.16 -0.95 17.98
C LYS A 204 -10.66 0.46 17.73
N LEU A 205 -10.21 0.75 16.51
CA LEU A 205 -9.62 2.04 16.12
C LEU A 205 -10.61 2.94 15.40
N ASP A 206 -11.87 2.51 15.25
CA ASP A 206 -12.95 3.20 14.54
C ASP A 206 -12.56 3.51 13.06
N TRP A 207 -11.98 2.51 12.38
CA TRP A 207 -11.61 2.58 10.97
C TRP A 207 -12.62 1.81 10.12
N ALA A 208 -13.89 2.26 10.17
CA ALA A 208 -14.96 1.64 9.41
C ALA A 208 -14.67 1.66 7.91
N HIS A 209 -14.91 0.54 7.23
CA HIS A 209 -14.77 0.41 5.77
C HIS A 209 -15.67 -0.71 5.25
N ASP A 210 -15.99 -0.66 3.96
CA ASP A 210 -16.86 -1.65 3.31
C ASP A 210 -16.26 -2.11 1.97
N LEU A 211 -15.63 -3.29 1.99
CA LEU A 211 -14.99 -3.89 0.82
C LEU A 211 -16.00 -4.35 -0.25
N SER A 212 -17.26 -4.59 0.10
CA SER A 212 -18.30 -4.99 -0.85
C SER A 212 -18.65 -3.89 -1.86
N ARG A 213 -18.27 -2.65 -1.55
CA ARG A 213 -18.47 -1.47 -2.41
C ARG A 213 -17.34 -1.22 -3.38
N LEU A 214 -16.26 -2.01 -3.36
CA LEU A 214 -15.16 -1.88 -4.30
C LEU A 214 -15.59 -2.37 -5.70
N THR A 215 -15.42 -1.49 -6.70
CA THR A 215 -15.85 -1.72 -8.09
C THR A 215 -14.70 -1.67 -9.08
N ILE A 216 -13.47 -1.69 -8.61
CA ILE A 216 -12.24 -1.60 -9.40
C ILE A 216 -11.32 -2.80 -9.11
N PRO A 217 -10.40 -3.16 -10.00
CA PRO A 217 -9.41 -4.19 -9.74
C PRO A 217 -8.64 -3.97 -8.45
N CYS A 218 -8.48 -5.05 -7.65
CA CYS A 218 -7.85 -4.99 -6.32
C CYS A 218 -6.73 -6.03 -6.18
N PHE A 219 -5.57 -5.59 -5.69
CA PHE A 219 -4.50 -6.49 -5.25
C PHE A 219 -4.26 -6.31 -3.76
N LEU A 220 -4.53 -7.36 -2.97
CA LEU A 220 -4.39 -7.39 -1.53
C LEU A 220 -3.16 -8.21 -1.16
N THR A 221 -2.26 -7.66 -0.39
CA THR A 221 -1.05 -8.38 0.05
C THR A 221 -0.85 -8.31 1.55
N ALA A 222 -0.14 -9.29 2.08
CA ALA A 222 0.37 -9.30 3.45
C ALA A 222 1.71 -10.03 3.51
N GLY A 223 2.47 -9.83 4.57
CA GLY A 223 3.65 -10.62 4.86
C GLY A 223 3.32 -11.89 5.65
N THR A 224 4.34 -12.72 5.88
CA THR A 224 4.24 -13.89 6.76
C THR A 224 4.99 -13.71 8.08
N GLY A 225 5.55 -12.52 8.33
CA GLY A 225 6.22 -12.17 9.57
C GLY A 225 5.28 -12.11 10.76
N ILE A 226 5.83 -12.06 11.96
CA ILE A 226 5.06 -12.14 13.21
C ILE A 226 4.09 -10.98 13.36
N LYS A 227 4.53 -9.76 13.07
CA LYS A 227 3.66 -8.56 13.20
C LYS A 227 2.54 -8.58 12.18
N ASP A 228 2.86 -8.91 10.94
CA ASP A 228 1.85 -8.96 9.88
C ASP A 228 0.84 -10.09 10.12
N GLY A 229 1.30 -11.23 10.66
CA GLY A 229 0.42 -12.31 11.10
C GLY A 229 -0.55 -11.92 12.22
N LEU A 230 -0.23 -10.90 13.02
CA LEU A 230 -1.13 -10.35 14.05
C LEU A 230 -2.04 -9.23 13.49
N ILE A 231 -1.55 -8.46 12.54
CA ILE A 231 -2.27 -7.32 11.94
C ILE A 231 -3.29 -7.83 10.92
N ILE A 232 -2.88 -8.73 10.04
CA ILE A 232 -3.69 -9.30 8.97
C ILE A 232 -3.35 -10.79 8.76
N PRO A 233 -3.85 -11.70 9.62
CA PRO A 233 -3.66 -13.14 9.44
C PRO A 233 -4.28 -13.64 8.13
N LEU A 234 -3.88 -14.82 7.66
CA LEU A 234 -4.34 -15.41 6.41
C LEU A 234 -5.86 -15.47 6.31
N GLU A 235 -6.53 -15.83 7.39
CA GLU A 235 -7.98 -15.95 7.47
C GLU A 235 -8.65 -14.60 7.17
N ALA A 236 -8.17 -13.52 7.78
CA ALA A 236 -8.71 -12.18 7.58
C ALA A 236 -8.37 -11.61 6.18
N LEU A 237 -7.18 -11.88 5.65
CA LEU A 237 -6.83 -11.52 4.27
C LEU A 237 -7.74 -12.25 3.27
N THR A 238 -8.01 -13.53 3.54
CA THR A 238 -8.93 -14.35 2.73
C THR A 238 -10.36 -13.81 2.81
N GLU A 239 -10.84 -13.46 4.00
CA GLU A 239 -12.16 -12.86 4.19
C GLU A 239 -12.28 -11.53 3.45
N ASN A 240 -11.27 -10.68 3.50
CA ASN A 240 -11.23 -9.43 2.73
C ASN A 240 -11.30 -9.70 1.23
N TYR A 241 -10.54 -10.67 0.73
CA TYR A 241 -10.60 -11.08 -0.68
C TYR A 241 -12.02 -11.58 -1.07
N GLU A 242 -12.65 -12.39 -0.24
CA GLU A 242 -14.00 -12.93 -0.52
C GLU A 242 -15.10 -11.87 -0.46
N LYS A 243 -14.95 -10.81 0.36
CA LYS A 243 -15.91 -9.67 0.41
C LYS A 243 -15.92 -8.84 -0.86
N ILE A 244 -14.82 -8.76 -1.60
CA ILE A 244 -14.72 -8.03 -2.87
C ILE A 244 -15.35 -8.90 -3.96
N GLN A 245 -16.40 -8.42 -4.63
CA GLN A 245 -17.14 -9.18 -5.64
C GLN A 245 -17.20 -8.43 -6.98
N GLY A 246 -17.29 -9.19 -8.08
CA GLY A 246 -17.58 -8.65 -9.41
C GLY A 246 -16.44 -7.91 -10.10
N VAL A 247 -15.23 -7.93 -9.53
CA VAL A 247 -14.06 -7.27 -10.09
C VAL A 247 -12.87 -8.22 -10.17
N PRO A 248 -11.89 -7.97 -11.05
CA PRO A 248 -10.61 -8.66 -11.03
C PRO A 248 -9.91 -8.42 -9.68
N LYS A 249 -9.46 -9.51 -9.07
CA LYS A 249 -8.80 -9.40 -7.75
C LYS A 249 -7.75 -10.48 -7.57
N VAL A 250 -6.71 -10.11 -6.84
CA VAL A 250 -5.61 -10.99 -6.43
C VAL A 250 -5.38 -10.81 -4.94
N MET A 251 -5.09 -11.87 -4.22
CA MET A 251 -4.46 -11.81 -2.90
C MET A 251 -3.25 -12.73 -2.84
N ALA A 252 -2.24 -12.35 -2.08
CA ALA A 252 -1.05 -13.15 -1.86
C ALA A 252 -0.32 -12.73 -0.57
N ARG A 253 0.46 -13.65 0.02
CA ARG A 253 1.36 -13.31 1.12
C ARG A 253 2.82 -13.44 0.71
N ARG A 254 3.62 -12.41 1.02
CA ARG A 254 5.07 -12.40 0.81
C ARG A 254 5.76 -13.18 1.94
N LYS A 255 6.52 -14.23 1.58
CA LYS A 255 7.24 -15.07 2.56
C LYS A 255 8.37 -14.29 3.23
N ASN A 256 8.62 -14.61 4.50
CA ASN A 256 9.72 -14.06 5.29
C ASN A 256 9.76 -12.53 5.33
N THR A 257 8.62 -11.89 5.19
CA THR A 257 8.48 -10.43 5.14
C THR A 257 7.54 -10.00 6.26
N ASP A 258 7.93 -9.02 7.05
CA ASP A 258 7.10 -8.50 8.13
C ASP A 258 6.45 -7.16 7.74
N HIS A 259 5.60 -6.62 8.57
CA HIS A 259 4.67 -5.54 8.31
C HIS A 259 5.29 -4.32 7.60
N GLY A 260 6.35 -3.73 8.18
CA GLY A 260 7.01 -2.56 7.57
C GLY A 260 7.79 -2.87 6.29
N GLU A 261 8.26 -4.12 6.16
CA GLU A 261 9.04 -4.55 4.99
C GLU A 261 8.17 -4.72 3.73
N MET A 262 6.85 -4.89 3.90
CA MET A 262 5.92 -5.01 2.78
C MET A 262 5.96 -3.81 1.82
N LEU A 263 6.30 -2.62 2.31
CA LEU A 263 6.49 -1.42 1.47
C LEU A 263 7.59 -1.62 0.40
N SER A 264 8.68 -2.28 0.76
CA SER A 264 9.83 -2.48 -0.12
C SER A 264 9.78 -3.83 -0.85
N TYR A 265 9.43 -4.90 -0.14
CA TYR A 265 9.53 -6.26 -0.66
C TYR A 265 8.38 -6.66 -1.59
N ALA A 266 7.25 -5.98 -1.50
CA ALA A 266 6.10 -6.21 -2.38
C ALA A 266 5.99 -5.19 -3.53
N ASP A 267 6.89 -4.20 -3.56
CA ASP A 267 6.86 -3.08 -4.50
C ASP A 267 6.92 -3.51 -5.96
N GLY A 268 7.75 -4.50 -6.31
CA GLY A 268 7.85 -4.99 -7.70
C GLY A 268 6.49 -5.43 -8.26
N TYR A 269 5.73 -6.21 -7.49
CA TYR A 269 4.41 -6.64 -7.94
C TYR A 269 3.35 -5.54 -7.80
N MET A 270 3.49 -4.59 -6.87
CA MET A 270 2.66 -3.39 -6.86
C MET A 270 2.88 -2.56 -8.14
N THR A 271 4.13 -2.37 -8.52
CA THR A 271 4.50 -1.64 -9.74
C THR A 271 3.97 -2.35 -10.99
N ALA A 272 4.14 -3.68 -11.10
CA ALA A 272 3.55 -4.47 -12.18
C ALA A 272 2.01 -4.34 -12.23
N TRP A 273 1.34 -4.35 -11.06
CA TRP A 273 -0.11 -4.16 -10.96
C TRP A 273 -0.55 -2.85 -11.60
N PHE A 274 0.10 -1.73 -11.24
CA PHE A 274 -0.23 -0.44 -11.82
C PHE A 274 0.21 -0.30 -13.28
N CYS A 275 1.34 -0.87 -13.69
CA CYS A 275 1.74 -0.91 -15.10
C CYS A 275 0.68 -1.61 -15.95
N TYR A 276 0.16 -2.74 -15.51
CA TYR A 276 -0.90 -3.45 -16.24
C TYR A 276 -2.20 -2.64 -16.30
N TRP A 277 -2.76 -2.26 -15.13
CA TRP A 277 -4.10 -1.66 -15.07
C TRP A 277 -4.17 -0.21 -15.54
N LEU A 278 -3.10 0.57 -15.37
CA LEU A 278 -3.11 2.00 -15.68
C LEU A 278 -2.36 2.36 -16.96
N LYS A 279 -1.48 1.48 -17.45
CA LYS A 279 -0.70 1.73 -18.68
C LYS A 279 -0.98 0.72 -19.79
N GLY A 280 -1.73 -0.35 -19.51
CA GLY A 280 -1.99 -1.43 -20.46
C GLY A 280 -0.74 -2.27 -20.78
N ASP A 281 0.24 -2.31 -19.88
CA ASP A 281 1.44 -3.12 -20.02
C ASP A 281 1.10 -4.61 -19.93
N THR A 282 1.03 -5.27 -21.07
CA THR A 282 0.65 -6.69 -21.14
C THR A 282 1.70 -7.62 -20.55
N GLU A 283 2.98 -7.22 -20.55
CA GLU A 283 4.04 -7.98 -19.90
C GLU A 283 3.86 -7.98 -18.37
N ALA A 284 3.56 -6.81 -17.78
CA ALA A 284 3.19 -6.71 -16.37
C ALA A 284 1.95 -7.57 -16.03
N GLY A 285 1.00 -7.68 -16.96
CA GLY A 285 -0.19 -8.52 -16.81
C GLY A 285 0.14 -9.99 -16.60
N ARG A 286 1.24 -10.51 -17.16
CA ARG A 286 1.67 -11.90 -16.99
C ARG A 286 1.99 -12.28 -15.54
N VAL A 287 2.23 -11.31 -14.69
CA VAL A 287 2.37 -11.56 -13.24
C VAL A 287 1.08 -12.13 -12.67
N PHE A 288 -0.09 -11.66 -13.15
CA PHE A 288 -1.39 -11.89 -12.51
C PHE A 288 -2.39 -12.69 -13.33
N LEU A 289 -2.27 -12.68 -14.67
CA LEU A 289 -3.32 -13.18 -15.54
C LEU A 289 -3.11 -14.64 -15.94
N GLY A 290 -4.24 -15.36 -16.11
CA GLY A 290 -4.26 -16.73 -16.65
C GLY A 290 -3.73 -17.79 -15.68
N ALA A 291 -3.69 -19.02 -16.17
CA ALA A 291 -3.26 -20.18 -15.38
C ALA A 291 -1.73 -20.21 -15.12
N ASP A 292 -0.95 -19.56 -15.99
CA ASP A 292 0.51 -19.53 -15.93
C ASP A 292 1.04 -18.23 -15.31
N ALA A 293 0.21 -17.51 -14.58
CA ALA A 293 0.58 -16.25 -13.92
C ALA A 293 1.82 -16.44 -13.04
N GLU A 294 2.84 -15.56 -13.18
CA GLU A 294 4.12 -15.70 -12.48
C GLU A 294 3.97 -15.81 -10.97
N ILE A 295 3.04 -15.06 -10.37
CA ILE A 295 2.78 -15.06 -8.92
C ILE A 295 2.42 -16.44 -8.36
N LEU A 296 1.84 -17.34 -9.19
CA LEU A 296 1.46 -18.70 -8.78
C LEU A 296 2.67 -19.63 -8.57
N THR A 297 3.78 -19.34 -9.23
CA THR A 297 5.00 -20.18 -9.21
C THR A 297 6.19 -19.46 -8.57
N ASN A 298 6.00 -18.24 -8.09
CA ASN A 298 7.05 -17.46 -7.44
C ASN A 298 7.23 -17.92 -5.99
N GLU A 299 8.40 -18.45 -5.65
CA GLU A 299 8.70 -19.01 -4.33
C GLU A 299 8.72 -17.97 -3.21
N ASN A 300 8.83 -16.68 -3.53
CA ASN A 300 8.70 -15.59 -2.57
C ASN A 300 7.27 -15.35 -2.11
N TRP A 301 6.28 -15.89 -2.81
CA TRP A 301 4.87 -15.68 -2.56
C TRP A 301 4.15 -16.97 -2.21
N GLN A 302 3.11 -16.89 -1.41
CA GLN A 302 2.27 -18.02 -1.00
C GLN A 302 0.82 -17.58 -0.80
N ASP A 303 -0.07 -18.55 -0.59
CA ASP A 303 -1.49 -18.33 -0.34
C ASP A 303 -2.18 -17.48 -1.43
N VAL A 304 -1.72 -17.66 -2.67
CA VAL A 304 -2.23 -16.89 -3.80
C VAL A 304 -3.66 -17.30 -4.13
N LYS A 305 -4.57 -16.34 -4.15
CA LYS A 305 -5.91 -16.47 -4.72
C LYS A 305 -6.12 -15.38 -5.76
N LYS A 306 -6.74 -15.72 -6.87
CA LYS A 306 -7.03 -14.78 -7.96
C LYS A 306 -8.23 -15.23 -8.80
N ASN A 307 -8.85 -14.27 -9.47
CA ASN A 307 -9.89 -14.48 -10.46
C ASN A 307 -9.60 -13.76 -11.79
N THR A 308 -8.31 -13.51 -12.04
CA THR A 308 -7.75 -12.78 -13.20
C THR A 308 -7.26 -13.71 -14.28
#